data_d2705838607d5f7ad2d83df1748a021c
#
_entry.id   d2705838607d5f7ad2d83df1748a021c
#
_cell.length_a   1.000
_cell.length_b   1.000
_cell.length_c   1.000
_cell.angle_alpha   90.00
_cell.angle_beta   90.00
_cell.angle_gamma   90.00
#
_symmetry.space_group_name_H-M   'P 1'
#
loop_
_entity.id
_entity.type
_entity.pdbx_description
1 polymer ?
#
loop_
_entity_poly.entity_id
_entity_poly.type
_entity_poly.pdbx_seq_one_letter_code
_entity_poly.pdbx_strand_id
1 'polypeptide(L)'
;MTPIDSRLRLWLPLALASGLGFGFSSAQAQASGRGDPPGSLAAYAEGIFSSEPSSTEGALTLLLPIGARAVAMGRAVTALQGNESAFWNPAGLARIDQGRFVVLRGNSLAGEATAFSLILARQPLGTLTLSYQLLDLGDQDYVDKDGNVLGTVSFRDHLGIVSFASQILPWLDTGLNFKVFQTRASCQGQCTTSGPTGTTYLLDAGLLAFPLPSQTLRLGLMVAHAGPDLQLINVEQADPPPTRLRVAAAYEVLNHFLDRNDMEIWTTAELEDRLLELGSPVLYLGAEFAAGQEDQIFVRTGYGQGQTGQPAGLAVGLGIKYQQFEIGIGKALSGTSLVDESEPVTVTFGVIF
;
A
#
# COMPACT_ATOMS: atom_id res chain seq x y z
N MET A 1 -45.02 -22.61 -38.85
CA MET A 1 -43.94 -22.64 -39.87
C MET A 1 -42.63 -22.45 -39.17
N THR A 2 -41.86 -23.46 -39.27
CA THR A 2 -40.66 -23.94 -38.62
C THR A 2 -39.41 -23.03 -38.65
N PRO A 3 -38.41 -23.36 -37.84
CA PRO A 3 -37.35 -22.50 -37.32
C PRO A 3 -36.09 -22.53 -38.17
N ILE A 4 -35.21 -21.55 -37.97
CA ILE A 4 -33.81 -21.66 -38.41
C ILE A 4 -32.89 -21.48 -37.23
N ASP A 5 -32.30 -22.60 -36.91
CA ASP A 5 -31.19 -22.87 -36.03
C ASP A 5 -29.90 -22.26 -36.59
N SER A 6 -29.11 -21.56 -35.82
CA SER A 6 -27.68 -21.34 -36.11
C SER A 6 -26.88 -21.27 -34.83
N ARG A 7 -26.47 -22.44 -34.38
CA ARG A 7 -25.42 -22.62 -33.37
C ARG A 7 -24.08 -22.25 -33.98
N LEU A 8 -23.48 -21.13 -33.52
CA LEU A 8 -22.07 -20.93 -33.68
C LEU A 8 -21.39 -21.30 -32.35
N ARG A 9 -20.82 -22.48 -32.32
CA ARG A 9 -19.91 -22.94 -31.29
C ARG A 9 -18.54 -22.31 -31.60
N LEU A 10 -18.10 -21.34 -30.81
CA LEU A 10 -16.69 -20.98 -30.72
C LEU A 10 -16.06 -21.83 -29.60
N TRP A 11 -15.29 -22.81 -30.05
CA TRP A 11 -14.35 -23.54 -29.22
C TRP A 11 -13.12 -22.64 -29.03
N LEU A 12 -12.84 -22.22 -27.79
CA LEU A 12 -11.49 -21.81 -27.38
C LEU A 12 -10.89 -22.97 -26.56
N PRO A 13 -9.67 -23.39 -26.85
CA PRO A 13 -9.06 -24.50 -26.14
C PRO A 13 -8.58 -24.05 -24.75
N LEU A 14 -9.09 -24.74 -23.73
CA LEU A 14 -8.48 -24.81 -22.41
C LEU A 14 -7.23 -25.69 -22.54
N ALA A 15 -6.07 -25.06 -22.72
CA ALA A 15 -4.79 -25.73 -22.59
C ALA A 15 -3.76 -24.69 -22.13
N LEU A 16 -3.49 -24.70 -20.81
CA LEU A 16 -2.22 -24.27 -20.20
C LEU A 16 -2.33 -24.34 -18.68
N ALA A 17 -2.39 -25.55 -18.18
CA ALA A 17 -2.10 -25.83 -16.78
C ALA A 17 -1.48 -27.21 -16.67
N SER A 18 -0.22 -27.35 -17.10
CA SER A 18 0.65 -28.44 -16.66
C SER A 18 2.09 -28.10 -17.00
N GLY A 19 2.93 -27.94 -16.00
CA GLY A 19 4.36 -28.09 -16.11
C GLY A 19 5.21 -26.82 -16.05
N LEU A 20 5.35 -26.24 -14.86
CA LEU A 20 6.59 -25.56 -14.46
C LEU A 20 6.96 -26.04 -13.07
N GLY A 21 7.63 -27.21 -13.05
CA GLY A 21 8.36 -27.66 -11.89
C GLY A 21 9.59 -26.76 -11.72
N PHE A 22 9.60 -25.91 -10.72
CA PHE A 22 10.81 -25.21 -10.30
C PHE A 22 11.67 -26.18 -9.49
N GLY A 23 12.61 -26.85 -10.18
CA GLY A 23 13.73 -27.51 -9.53
C GLY A 23 14.73 -26.46 -9.06
N PHE A 24 14.87 -26.29 -7.75
CA PHE A 24 16.02 -25.57 -7.18
C PHE A 24 17.28 -26.43 -7.38
N SER A 25 18.10 -26.08 -8.35
CA SER A 25 19.47 -26.60 -8.49
C SER A 25 20.40 -25.49 -8.08
N SER A 26 21.13 -25.72 -6.98
CA SER A 26 22.27 -24.93 -6.56
C SER A 26 23.41 -25.15 -7.58
N ALA A 27 23.56 -24.23 -8.53
CA ALA A 27 24.71 -24.19 -9.42
C ALA A 27 25.72 -23.17 -8.91
N GLN A 28 26.86 -23.66 -8.43
CA GLN A 28 28.07 -22.86 -8.27
C GLN A 28 28.52 -22.36 -9.66
N ALA A 29 28.43 -21.05 -9.87
CA ALA A 29 28.94 -20.44 -11.09
C ALA A 29 30.45 -20.31 -11.00
N GLN A 30 31.17 -21.12 -11.79
CA GLN A 30 32.54 -20.82 -12.19
C GLN A 30 32.54 -19.75 -13.28
N ALA A 31 33.22 -18.66 -12.98
CA ALA A 31 33.48 -17.60 -13.95
C ALA A 31 34.30 -18.11 -15.13
N SER A 32 33.71 -18.12 -16.32
CA SER A 32 34.46 -18.19 -17.59
C SER A 32 34.01 -17.00 -18.44
N GLY A 33 34.95 -16.04 -18.64
CA GLY A 33 34.72 -14.87 -19.44
C GLY A 33 34.42 -15.22 -20.90
N ARG A 34 33.25 -14.75 -21.35
CA ARG A 34 32.94 -14.50 -22.74
C ARG A 34 32.08 -13.25 -22.77
N GLY A 35 32.69 -12.15 -23.24
CA GLY A 35 31.98 -10.88 -23.38
C GLY A 35 30.88 -10.98 -24.42
N ASP A 36 29.65 -10.85 -24.00
CA ASP A 36 28.53 -10.59 -24.87
C ASP A 36 28.58 -9.14 -25.38
N PRO A 37 28.11 -8.87 -26.61
CA PRO A 37 28.16 -7.53 -27.16
C PRO A 37 27.28 -6.59 -26.32
N PRO A 38 27.72 -5.33 -26.06
CA PRO A 38 26.91 -4.37 -25.32
C PRO A 38 25.67 -4.03 -26.13
N GLY A 39 24.50 -4.42 -25.62
CA GLY A 39 23.21 -4.06 -26.22
C GLY A 39 22.16 -5.17 -26.33
N SER A 40 22.38 -6.35 -25.72
CA SER A 40 21.32 -7.37 -25.69
C SER A 40 20.22 -7.02 -24.67
N LEU A 41 18.97 -7.23 -25.05
CA LEU A 41 17.81 -7.10 -24.13
C LEU A 41 17.97 -7.91 -22.83
N ALA A 42 18.72 -9.02 -22.87
CA ALA A 42 19.05 -9.86 -21.73
C ALA A 42 20.00 -9.14 -20.76
N ALA A 43 21.04 -8.46 -21.26
CA ALA A 43 21.96 -7.67 -20.43
C ALA A 43 21.27 -6.44 -19.81
N TYR A 44 20.29 -5.87 -20.53
CA TYR A 44 19.45 -4.80 -19.98
C TYR A 44 18.52 -5.30 -18.87
N ALA A 45 17.94 -6.50 -19.03
CA ALA A 45 17.09 -7.12 -18.05
C ALA A 45 17.89 -7.54 -16.79
N GLU A 46 19.09 -8.13 -16.95
CA GLU A 46 19.96 -8.47 -15.81
C GLU A 46 20.44 -7.22 -15.06
N GLY A 47 20.71 -6.10 -15.74
CA GLY A 47 21.06 -4.83 -15.12
C GLY A 47 19.91 -4.21 -14.31
N ILE A 48 18.66 -4.44 -14.72
CA ILE A 48 17.45 -3.97 -14.01
C ILE A 48 17.21 -4.76 -12.71
N PHE A 49 17.58 -6.03 -12.64
CA PHE A 49 17.29 -6.92 -11.51
C PHE A 49 18.46 -7.15 -10.56
N SER A 50 19.64 -6.61 -10.80
CA SER A 50 20.86 -6.90 -10.04
C SER A 50 21.49 -5.73 -9.28
N SER A 51 20.93 -4.53 -9.33
CA SER A 51 21.47 -3.40 -8.57
C SER A 51 20.99 -3.41 -7.12
N GLU A 52 21.93 -3.69 -6.20
CA GLU A 52 21.74 -3.36 -4.78
C GLU A 52 21.48 -1.85 -4.67
N PRO A 53 20.43 -1.42 -3.97
CA PRO A 53 20.14 0.00 -3.79
C PRO A 53 21.26 0.66 -3.00
N SER A 54 21.90 1.67 -3.60
CA SER A 54 23.07 2.35 -3.03
C SER A 54 22.71 3.57 -2.17
N SER A 55 21.46 4.01 -2.16
CA SER A 55 21.02 5.17 -1.41
C SER A 55 20.29 4.80 -0.12
N THR A 56 20.69 5.45 0.98
CA THR A 56 19.92 5.41 2.23
C THR A 56 18.69 6.32 2.09
N GLU A 57 17.51 5.80 2.39
CA GLU A 57 16.27 6.58 2.44
C GLU A 57 15.91 6.87 3.89
N GLY A 58 15.49 8.10 4.18
CA GLY A 58 14.92 8.49 5.46
C GLY A 58 13.42 8.20 5.55
N ALA A 59 12.83 8.39 6.74
CA ALA A 59 11.39 8.29 6.96
C ALA A 59 10.74 6.98 6.45
N LEU A 60 11.43 5.85 6.56
CA LEU A 60 10.96 4.54 6.08
C LEU A 60 9.63 4.10 6.71
N THR A 61 9.24 4.67 7.83
CA THR A 61 7.95 4.46 8.49
C THR A 61 6.75 4.89 7.62
N LEU A 62 6.96 5.77 6.63
CA LEU A 62 5.97 6.12 5.61
C LEU A 62 5.58 4.95 4.70
N LEU A 63 6.40 3.90 4.64
CA LEU A 63 6.14 2.69 3.85
C LEU A 63 5.34 1.63 4.63
N LEU A 64 5.09 1.83 5.92
CA LEU A 64 4.31 0.88 6.71
C LEU A 64 2.84 0.88 6.26
N PRO A 65 2.23 -0.29 6.11
CA PRO A 65 0.85 -0.38 5.68
C PRO A 65 -0.10 0.14 6.78
N ILE A 66 -1.08 0.93 6.37
CA ILE A 66 -2.13 1.45 7.24
C ILE A 66 -3.51 1.12 6.65
N GLY A 67 -4.44 0.75 7.52
CA GLY A 67 -5.79 0.37 7.15
C GLY A 67 -5.98 -1.14 7.03
N ALA A 68 -7.11 -1.62 7.53
CA ALA A 68 -7.42 -3.05 7.56
C ALA A 68 -7.59 -3.64 6.15
N ARG A 69 -8.19 -2.87 5.23
CA ARG A 69 -8.36 -3.29 3.84
C ARG A 69 -7.02 -3.41 3.13
N ALA A 70 -6.17 -2.39 3.27
CA ALA A 70 -4.88 -2.38 2.61
C ALA A 70 -3.97 -3.50 3.12
N VAL A 71 -3.92 -3.74 4.43
CA VAL A 71 -3.20 -4.87 5.01
C VAL A 71 -3.73 -6.20 4.47
N ALA A 72 -5.05 -6.41 4.51
CA ALA A 72 -5.69 -7.65 4.08
C ALA A 72 -5.52 -7.94 2.58
N MET A 73 -5.44 -6.89 1.73
CA MET A 73 -5.21 -6.98 0.28
C MET A 73 -3.72 -7.10 -0.09
N GLY A 74 -2.84 -7.37 0.88
CA GLY A 74 -1.40 -7.44 0.65
C GLY A 74 -0.81 -6.14 0.09
N ARG A 75 -1.42 -4.98 0.39
CA ARG A 75 -1.08 -3.62 -0.06
C ARG A 75 -1.48 -3.28 -1.52
N ALA A 76 -2.05 -4.22 -2.28
CA ALA A 76 -2.48 -3.99 -3.66
C ALA A 76 -3.79 -3.18 -3.74
N VAL A 77 -3.77 -1.90 -3.38
CA VAL A 77 -4.96 -1.03 -3.27
C VAL A 77 -4.90 0.25 -4.10
N THR A 78 -3.82 0.52 -4.82
CA THR A 78 -3.64 1.75 -5.61
C THR A 78 -4.67 1.92 -6.73
N ALA A 79 -5.24 0.81 -7.25
CA ALA A 79 -6.33 0.84 -8.23
C ALA A 79 -7.73 0.74 -7.60
N LEU A 80 -7.85 0.80 -6.27
CA LEU A 80 -9.13 0.69 -5.57
C LEU A 80 -9.59 2.03 -5.01
N GLN A 81 -10.91 2.18 -4.87
CA GLN A 81 -11.56 3.29 -4.20
C GLN A 81 -11.88 2.92 -2.76
N GLY A 82 -11.88 3.88 -1.84
CA GLY A 82 -12.30 3.61 -0.47
C GLY A 82 -11.82 4.62 0.57
N ASN A 83 -12.19 4.34 1.82
CA ASN A 83 -11.97 5.22 2.97
C ASN A 83 -10.49 5.40 3.34
N GLU A 84 -9.64 4.43 2.98
CA GLU A 84 -8.20 4.41 3.29
C GLU A 84 -7.38 5.12 2.19
N SER A 85 -8.01 5.58 1.09
CA SER A 85 -7.32 6.09 -0.11
C SER A 85 -6.48 7.35 0.14
N ALA A 86 -6.75 8.13 1.19
CA ALA A 86 -5.90 9.27 1.58
C ALA A 86 -4.46 8.84 1.92
N PHE A 87 -4.27 7.62 2.43
CA PHE A 87 -2.96 7.06 2.78
C PHE A 87 -2.31 6.31 1.61
N TRP A 88 -3.09 5.94 0.59
CA TRP A 88 -2.66 5.13 -0.55
C TRP A 88 -2.70 5.94 -1.84
N ASN A 89 -3.76 5.85 -2.61
CA ASN A 89 -3.94 6.65 -3.82
C ASN A 89 -5.06 7.67 -3.61
N PRO A 90 -4.77 8.98 -3.49
CA PRO A 90 -5.80 9.99 -3.24
C PRO A 90 -6.88 10.04 -4.34
N ALA A 91 -6.60 9.62 -5.58
CA ALA A 91 -7.62 9.55 -6.64
C ALA A 91 -8.79 8.62 -6.27
N GLY A 92 -8.56 7.61 -5.41
CA GLY A 92 -9.61 6.71 -4.92
C GLY A 92 -10.66 7.38 -4.01
N LEU A 93 -10.46 8.64 -3.63
CA LEU A 93 -11.44 9.45 -2.89
C LEU A 93 -12.44 10.19 -3.81
N ALA A 94 -12.14 10.32 -5.11
CA ALA A 94 -12.85 11.23 -6.02
C ALA A 94 -14.35 10.97 -6.16
N ARG A 95 -14.77 9.70 -6.04
CA ARG A 95 -16.17 9.28 -6.20
C ARG A 95 -16.89 9.01 -4.87
N ILE A 96 -16.28 9.33 -3.75
CA ILE A 96 -16.97 9.29 -2.46
C ILE A 96 -18.03 10.40 -2.46
N ASP A 97 -19.27 10.04 -2.17
CA ASP A 97 -20.45 10.90 -2.27
C ASP A 97 -20.99 11.36 -0.91
N GLN A 98 -20.59 10.72 0.18
CA GLN A 98 -21.04 10.99 1.54
C GLN A 98 -19.85 11.31 2.45
N GLY A 99 -20.07 12.16 3.44
CA GLY A 99 -19.09 12.45 4.46
C GLY A 99 -18.77 11.19 5.27
N ARG A 100 -17.51 11.03 5.68
CA ARG A 100 -17.07 9.87 6.48
C ARG A 100 -16.03 10.29 7.52
N PHE A 101 -16.13 9.68 8.67
CA PHE A 101 -15.08 9.71 9.68
C PHE A 101 -14.53 8.31 9.87
N VAL A 102 -13.21 8.14 9.78
CA VAL A 102 -12.55 6.84 9.81
C VAL A 102 -11.45 6.87 10.85
N VAL A 103 -11.40 5.83 11.68
CA VAL A 103 -10.33 5.57 12.66
C VAL A 103 -9.66 4.26 12.28
N LEU A 104 -8.33 4.27 12.26
CA LEU A 104 -7.50 3.13 11.94
C LEU A 104 -6.55 2.90 13.10
N ARG A 105 -6.44 1.65 13.56
CA ARG A 105 -5.46 1.26 14.56
C ARG A 105 -4.81 -0.05 14.14
N GLY A 106 -3.50 -0.11 14.23
CA GLY A 106 -2.76 -1.31 13.90
C GLY A 106 -1.44 -1.38 14.61
N ASN A 107 -0.99 -2.59 14.85
CA ASN A 107 0.34 -2.88 15.32
C ASN A 107 1.18 -3.30 14.13
N SER A 108 2.44 -2.92 14.10
CA SER A 108 3.44 -3.37 13.15
C SER A 108 4.71 -3.80 13.89
N LEU A 109 5.65 -4.40 13.20
CA LEU A 109 6.97 -4.69 13.78
C LEU A 109 7.70 -3.43 14.23
N ALA A 110 7.34 -2.26 13.68
CA ALA A 110 7.94 -0.98 14.04
C ALA A 110 7.24 -0.30 15.23
N GLY A 111 6.06 -0.74 15.66
CA GLY A 111 5.30 -0.12 16.74
C GLY A 111 3.80 -0.04 16.50
N GLU A 112 3.11 0.78 17.28
CA GLU A 112 1.67 1.00 17.20
C GLU A 112 1.31 2.22 16.36
N ALA A 113 0.47 2.04 15.34
CA ALA A 113 -0.08 3.12 14.53
C ALA A 113 -1.53 3.40 14.92
N THR A 114 -1.85 4.68 15.10
CA THR A 114 -3.23 5.16 15.21
C THR A 114 -3.43 6.27 14.21
N ALA A 115 -4.48 6.19 13.39
CA ALA A 115 -4.78 7.23 12.42
C ALA A 115 -6.27 7.52 12.37
N PHE A 116 -6.61 8.70 11.86
CA PHE A 116 -7.98 9.07 11.56
C PHE A 116 -8.05 9.91 10.28
N SER A 117 -9.19 9.84 9.61
CA SER A 117 -9.52 10.63 8.43
C SER A 117 -10.91 11.20 8.53
N LEU A 118 -11.03 12.49 8.26
CA LEU A 118 -12.30 13.17 8.02
C LEU A 118 -12.45 13.42 6.52
N ILE A 119 -13.37 12.72 5.88
CA ILE A 119 -13.63 12.80 4.45
C ILE A 119 -14.86 13.66 4.24
N LEU A 120 -14.69 14.77 3.53
CA LEU A 120 -15.73 15.74 3.22
C LEU A 120 -16.02 15.67 1.72
N ALA A 121 -17.06 14.92 1.37
CA ALA A 121 -17.50 14.77 0.00
C ALA A 121 -18.40 15.94 -0.41
N ARG A 122 -18.14 16.54 -1.58
CA ARG A 122 -18.95 17.62 -2.14
C ARG A 122 -19.06 17.49 -3.66
N GLN A 123 -19.81 16.51 -4.10
CA GLN A 123 -20.03 16.32 -5.53
C GLN A 123 -20.79 17.49 -6.16
N PRO A 124 -20.48 17.93 -7.39
CA PRO A 124 -19.44 17.39 -8.29
C PRO A 124 -18.05 18.05 -8.11
N LEU A 125 -17.84 18.88 -7.10
CA LEU A 125 -16.56 19.60 -6.90
C LEU A 125 -15.40 18.67 -6.56
N GLY A 126 -15.69 17.56 -5.89
CA GLY A 126 -14.70 16.60 -5.44
C GLY A 126 -14.76 16.34 -3.94
N THR A 127 -13.73 15.69 -3.42
CA THR A 127 -13.61 15.28 -2.03
C THR A 127 -12.37 15.90 -1.40
N LEU A 128 -12.56 16.58 -0.29
CA LEU A 128 -11.49 17.07 0.59
C LEU A 128 -11.36 16.12 1.77
N THR A 129 -10.12 15.74 2.11
CA THR A 129 -9.89 14.87 3.26
C THR A 129 -8.79 15.45 4.15
N LEU A 130 -9.02 15.39 5.46
CA LEU A 130 -8.04 15.72 6.49
C LEU A 130 -7.71 14.43 7.23
N SER A 131 -6.45 14.02 7.21
CA SER A 131 -6.01 12.79 7.88
C SER A 131 -4.80 13.06 8.76
N TYR A 132 -4.67 12.27 9.81
CA TYR A 132 -3.53 12.31 10.69
C TYR A 132 -3.20 10.90 11.15
N GLN A 133 -1.91 10.61 11.26
CA GLN A 133 -1.37 9.35 11.78
C GLN A 133 -0.32 9.65 12.83
N LEU A 134 -0.40 8.92 13.93
CA LEU A 134 0.64 8.80 14.93
C LEU A 134 1.17 7.36 14.89
N LEU A 135 2.48 7.21 14.71
CA LEU A 135 3.18 5.95 14.90
C LEU A 135 4.06 6.08 16.14
N ASP A 136 3.81 5.26 17.14
CA ASP A 136 4.62 5.13 18.35
C ASP A 136 5.55 3.93 18.20
N LEU A 137 6.85 4.20 18.07
CA LEU A 137 7.89 3.17 17.87
C LEU A 137 8.35 2.54 19.19
N GLY A 138 7.69 2.94 20.29
CA GLY A 138 7.97 2.43 21.64
C GLY A 138 9.10 3.15 22.35
N ASP A 139 9.36 2.69 23.53
CA ASP A 139 10.34 3.24 24.46
C ASP A 139 11.57 2.34 24.51
N GLN A 140 12.76 2.94 24.48
CA GLN A 140 14.05 2.26 24.56
C GLN A 140 14.84 2.77 25.75
N ASP A 141 15.49 1.87 26.50
CA ASP A 141 16.35 2.25 27.61
C ASP A 141 17.63 2.93 27.10
N TYR A 142 17.89 4.12 27.63
CA TYR A 142 19.15 4.83 27.46
C TYR A 142 20.12 4.40 28.54
N VAL A 143 21.20 3.69 28.16
CA VAL A 143 22.15 3.11 29.09
C VAL A 143 23.54 3.74 28.98
N ASP A 144 24.30 3.76 30.07
CA ASP A 144 25.72 4.14 30.06
C ASP A 144 26.62 3.00 29.57
N LYS A 145 27.95 3.25 29.58
CA LYS A 145 28.96 2.28 29.13
C LYS A 145 29.00 1.03 30.03
N ASP A 146 28.51 1.13 31.26
CA ASP A 146 28.51 0.07 32.26
C ASP A 146 27.18 -0.70 32.30
N GLY A 147 26.23 -0.32 31.44
CA GLY A 147 24.92 -0.93 31.32
C GLY A 147 23.87 -0.41 32.31
N ASN A 148 24.15 0.68 33.05
CA ASN A 148 23.16 1.26 33.93
C ASN A 148 22.15 2.10 33.15
N VAL A 149 20.86 1.93 33.44
CA VAL A 149 19.80 2.71 32.81
C VAL A 149 19.86 4.17 33.31
N LEU A 150 20.11 5.10 32.42
CA LEU A 150 20.14 6.53 32.68
C LEU A 150 18.82 7.23 32.39
N GLY A 151 17.98 6.64 31.55
CA GLY A 151 16.71 7.19 31.12
C GLY A 151 16.01 6.35 30.07
N THR A 152 14.97 6.91 29.48
CA THR A 152 14.17 6.26 28.42
C THR A 152 14.06 7.20 27.23
N VAL A 153 14.29 6.68 26.02
CA VAL A 153 14.10 7.39 24.74
C VAL A 153 12.88 6.84 24.04
N SER A 154 11.93 7.72 23.76
CA SER A 154 10.71 7.41 22.99
C SER A 154 10.82 7.99 21.58
N PHE A 155 10.45 7.21 20.57
CA PHE A 155 10.42 7.66 19.17
C PHE A 155 8.98 7.70 18.67
N ARG A 156 8.56 8.83 18.09
CA ARG A 156 7.23 9.03 17.55
C ARG A 156 7.27 9.72 16.20
N ASP A 157 6.49 9.19 15.26
CA ASP A 157 6.29 9.79 13.95
C ASP A 157 4.87 10.31 13.83
N HIS A 158 4.78 11.53 13.35
CA HIS A 158 3.53 12.26 13.12
C HIS A 158 3.38 12.52 11.63
N LEU A 159 2.25 12.17 11.03
CA LEU A 159 1.95 12.42 9.63
C LEU A 159 0.59 13.11 9.51
N GLY A 160 0.60 14.39 9.11
CA GLY A 160 -0.60 15.12 8.73
C GLY A 160 -0.79 15.10 7.21
N ILE A 161 -2.01 14.86 6.73
CA ILE A 161 -2.33 14.78 5.29
C ILE A 161 -3.54 15.66 5.00
N VAL A 162 -3.43 16.50 3.98
CA VAL A 162 -4.56 17.16 3.33
C VAL A 162 -4.67 16.60 1.92
N SER A 163 -5.82 15.98 1.61
CA SER A 163 -6.07 15.38 0.30
C SER A 163 -7.18 16.12 -0.44
N PHE A 164 -7.00 16.28 -1.74
CA PHE A 164 -8.06 16.70 -2.64
C PHE A 164 -8.15 15.73 -3.82
N ALA A 165 -9.36 15.27 -4.12
CA ALA A 165 -9.62 14.37 -5.23
C ALA A 165 -10.87 14.80 -5.99
N SER A 166 -10.83 14.65 -7.31
CA SER A 166 -11.95 14.99 -8.19
C SER A 166 -11.98 14.12 -9.44
N GLN A 167 -13.17 13.87 -9.93
CA GLN A 167 -13.40 13.27 -11.23
C GLN A 167 -13.23 14.35 -12.30
N ILE A 168 -12.13 14.29 -13.08
CA ILE A 168 -11.86 15.27 -14.16
C ILE A 168 -12.46 14.85 -15.49
N LEU A 169 -12.61 13.53 -15.73
CA LEU A 169 -13.30 12.98 -16.90
C LEU A 169 -14.20 11.83 -16.45
N PRO A 170 -15.22 11.43 -17.21
CA PRO A 170 -16.09 10.29 -16.83
C PRO A 170 -15.33 8.99 -16.56
N TRP A 171 -14.16 8.85 -17.17
CA TRP A 171 -13.30 7.68 -17.08
C TRP A 171 -11.99 7.92 -16.32
N LEU A 172 -11.76 9.14 -15.74
CA LEU A 172 -10.50 9.48 -15.09
C LEU A 172 -10.73 10.32 -13.83
N ASP A 173 -10.29 9.79 -12.72
CA ASP A 173 -10.21 10.44 -11.42
C ASP A 173 -8.77 10.85 -11.12
N THR A 174 -8.59 11.95 -10.41
CA THR A 174 -7.28 12.43 -9.96
C THR A 174 -7.33 12.80 -8.49
N GLY A 175 -6.17 12.74 -7.84
CA GLY A 175 -6.04 13.14 -6.44
C GLY A 175 -4.63 13.61 -6.12
N LEU A 176 -4.55 14.52 -5.16
CA LEU A 176 -3.32 15.09 -4.64
C LEU A 176 -3.33 15.04 -3.12
N ASN A 177 -2.19 14.73 -2.53
CA ASN A 177 -1.94 14.89 -1.10
C ASN A 177 -0.85 15.93 -0.87
N PHE A 178 -1.06 16.78 0.10
CA PHE A 178 0.00 17.50 0.78
C PHE A 178 0.19 16.87 2.16
N LYS A 179 1.44 16.52 2.49
CA LYS A 179 1.78 15.83 3.73
C LYS A 179 2.80 16.64 4.53
N VAL A 180 2.65 16.61 5.84
CA VAL A 180 3.65 17.07 6.79
C VAL A 180 4.07 15.88 7.61
N PHE A 181 5.31 15.46 7.49
CA PHE A 181 5.89 14.36 8.25
C PHE A 181 6.86 14.92 9.28
N GLN A 182 6.72 14.49 10.53
CA GLN A 182 7.62 14.84 11.61
C GLN A 182 7.98 13.58 12.40
N THR A 183 9.27 13.32 12.52
CA THR A 183 9.80 12.33 13.47
C THR A 183 10.38 13.05 14.68
N ARG A 184 10.11 12.52 15.87
CA ARG A 184 10.53 13.11 17.13
C ARG A 184 11.05 12.04 18.08
N ALA A 185 12.29 12.21 18.51
CA ALA A 185 12.82 11.51 19.67
C ALA A 185 12.64 12.38 20.93
N SER A 186 12.22 11.77 22.00
CA SER A 186 12.15 12.44 23.33
C SER A 186 12.86 11.59 24.37
N CYS A 187 13.63 12.22 25.22
CA CYS A 187 14.35 11.51 26.28
C CYS A 187 13.89 12.00 27.65
N GLN A 188 13.63 11.04 28.56
CA GLN A 188 13.29 11.28 29.96
C GLN A 188 14.35 10.64 30.87
N GLY A 189 14.85 11.39 31.86
CA GLY A 189 15.89 10.93 32.76
C GLY A 189 17.18 11.72 32.64
N GLN A 190 18.33 11.07 32.83
CA GLN A 190 19.66 11.71 32.80
C GLN A 190 20.23 11.74 31.38
N CYS A 191 19.46 12.27 30.43
CA CYS A 191 19.89 12.40 29.05
C CYS A 191 20.79 13.63 28.86
N THR A 192 21.86 13.47 28.12
CA THR A 192 22.81 14.56 27.83
C THR A 192 22.30 15.56 26.79
N THR A 193 21.32 15.17 25.98
CA THR A 193 20.71 16.00 24.92
C THR A 193 19.20 15.76 24.84
N SER A 194 18.43 16.81 24.52
CA SER A 194 17.05 16.62 24.04
C SER A 194 17.09 15.85 22.72
N GLY A 195 16.20 14.90 22.54
CA GLY A 195 16.15 14.09 21.32
C GLY A 195 15.95 14.94 20.06
N PRO A 196 16.49 14.51 18.91
CA PRO A 196 16.32 15.21 17.64
C PRO A 196 14.87 15.22 17.17
N THR A 197 14.49 16.25 16.40
CA THR A 197 13.21 16.36 15.73
C THR A 197 13.47 16.75 14.28
N GLY A 198 12.96 15.95 13.34
CA GLY A 198 13.02 16.23 11.91
C GLY A 198 11.62 16.45 11.35
N THR A 199 11.50 17.42 10.43
CA THR A 199 10.22 17.68 9.74
C THR A 199 10.49 17.84 8.25
N THR A 200 9.65 17.19 7.42
CA THR A 200 9.67 17.36 5.97
C THR A 200 8.25 17.47 5.41
N TYR A 201 8.16 18.04 4.20
CA TYR A 201 6.91 18.25 3.49
C TYR A 201 6.89 17.39 2.23
N LEU A 202 5.81 16.64 2.03
CA LEU A 202 5.75 15.67 0.96
C LEU A 202 4.49 15.90 0.11
N LEU A 203 4.60 15.52 -1.14
CA LEU A 203 3.50 15.54 -2.11
C LEU A 203 3.27 14.13 -2.65
N ASP A 204 1.99 13.77 -2.80
CA ASP A 204 1.58 12.63 -3.60
C ASP A 204 0.70 13.09 -4.74
N ALA A 205 0.80 12.39 -5.86
CA ALA A 205 -0.10 12.57 -7.00
C ALA A 205 -0.61 11.21 -7.46
N GLY A 206 -1.93 11.09 -7.61
CA GLY A 206 -2.59 9.86 -7.99
C GLY A 206 -3.57 10.01 -9.14
N LEU A 207 -3.67 8.97 -9.94
CA LEU A 207 -4.64 8.80 -11.01
C LEU A 207 -5.36 7.47 -10.84
N LEU A 208 -6.65 7.44 -11.19
CA LEU A 208 -7.45 6.23 -11.26
C LEU A 208 -8.30 6.28 -12.53
N ALA A 209 -8.02 5.39 -13.47
CA ALA A 209 -8.69 5.34 -14.76
C ALA A 209 -9.64 4.15 -14.86
N PHE A 210 -10.77 4.37 -15.53
CA PHE A 210 -11.84 3.40 -15.80
C PHE A 210 -11.99 3.24 -17.32
N PRO A 211 -11.11 2.44 -17.97
CA PRO A 211 -11.06 2.37 -19.43
C PRO A 211 -12.28 1.68 -20.05
N LEU A 212 -13.03 0.91 -19.29
CA LEU A 212 -14.24 0.21 -19.76
C LEU A 212 -15.51 0.92 -19.27
N PRO A 213 -16.54 1.05 -20.11
CA PRO A 213 -17.83 1.62 -19.71
C PRO A 213 -18.49 0.88 -18.53
N SER A 214 -18.26 -0.42 -18.40
CA SER A 214 -18.72 -1.25 -17.28
C SER A 214 -18.00 -0.96 -15.96
N GLN A 215 -16.89 -0.20 -15.98
CA GLN A 215 -16.02 0.08 -14.83
C GLN A 215 -15.44 -1.17 -14.14
N THR A 216 -15.50 -2.32 -14.81
CA THR A 216 -14.96 -3.59 -14.31
C THR A 216 -13.44 -3.65 -14.30
N LEU A 217 -12.77 -2.79 -15.09
CA LEU A 217 -11.31 -2.62 -15.09
C LEU A 217 -10.97 -1.23 -14.55
N ARG A 218 -10.06 -1.21 -13.58
CA ARG A 218 -9.51 0.02 -12.99
C ARG A 218 -7.99 -0.02 -13.11
N LEU A 219 -7.39 1.09 -13.52
CA LEU A 219 -5.94 1.25 -13.59
C LEU A 219 -5.54 2.39 -12.67
N GLY A 220 -4.64 2.10 -11.74
CA GLY A 220 -4.12 3.05 -10.76
C GLY A 220 -2.67 3.43 -11.07
N LEU A 221 -2.35 4.70 -10.94
CA LEU A 221 -0.98 5.22 -10.99
C LEU A 221 -0.81 6.19 -9.83
N MET A 222 0.33 6.10 -9.13
CA MET A 222 0.63 7.00 -8.02
C MET A 222 2.13 7.27 -7.93
N VAL A 223 2.47 8.52 -7.69
CA VAL A 223 3.77 8.93 -7.14
C VAL A 223 3.54 9.33 -5.70
N ALA A 224 4.23 8.67 -4.78
CA ALA A 224 4.07 8.87 -3.34
C ALA A 224 5.34 9.44 -2.72
N HIS A 225 5.17 10.26 -1.68
CA HIS A 225 6.22 10.76 -0.80
C HIS A 225 7.31 11.58 -1.50
N ALA A 226 6.98 12.32 -2.57
CA ALA A 226 7.91 13.21 -3.23
C ALA A 226 8.10 14.50 -2.40
N GLY A 227 9.34 14.82 -2.04
CA GLY A 227 9.62 16.03 -1.24
C GLY A 227 11.09 16.23 -0.93
N PRO A 228 11.43 17.26 -0.17
CA PRO A 228 12.80 17.52 0.28
C PRO A 228 13.25 16.49 1.31
N ASP A 229 14.58 16.38 1.44
CA ASP A 229 15.23 15.48 2.38
C ASP A 229 14.81 15.74 3.82
N LEU A 230 14.73 14.68 4.61
CA LEU A 230 14.45 14.73 6.04
C LEU A 230 15.76 15.03 6.78
N GLN A 231 15.81 16.18 7.43
CA GLN A 231 16.94 16.60 8.24
C GLN A 231 16.64 16.35 9.72
N LEU A 232 17.45 15.52 10.38
CA LEU A 232 17.34 15.22 11.82
C LEU A 232 18.35 16.01 12.66
N ILE A 233 19.61 16.08 12.24
CA ILE A 233 20.72 16.68 12.99
C ILE A 233 21.29 17.86 12.24
N ASN A 234 21.75 17.65 11.02
CA ASN A 234 22.35 18.66 10.17
C ASN A 234 22.05 18.37 8.69
N VAL A 235 22.35 19.35 7.81
CA VAL A 235 22.08 19.25 6.36
C VAL A 235 22.92 18.15 5.68
N GLU A 236 24.12 17.86 6.20
CA GLU A 236 25.03 16.87 5.62
C GLU A 236 24.57 15.43 5.88
N GLN A 237 23.65 15.24 6.83
CA GLN A 237 23.05 13.95 7.21
C GLN A 237 21.56 13.93 6.92
N ALA A 238 21.11 14.68 5.94
CA ALA A 238 19.72 14.65 5.48
C ALA A 238 19.54 13.49 4.51
N ASP A 239 18.48 12.70 4.74
CA ASP A 239 18.14 11.54 3.92
C ASP A 239 16.91 11.83 3.04
N PRO A 240 16.91 11.44 1.76
CA PRO A 240 15.78 11.63 0.88
C PRO A 240 14.56 10.82 1.37
N PRO A 241 13.33 11.35 1.19
CA PRO A 241 12.12 10.60 1.53
C PRO A 241 11.96 9.38 0.61
N PRO A 242 11.26 8.32 1.07
CA PRO A 242 11.09 7.10 0.30
C PRO A 242 10.07 7.29 -0.83
N THR A 243 10.48 8.01 -1.88
CA THR A 243 9.61 8.30 -3.02
C THR A 243 9.34 7.04 -3.82
N ARG A 244 8.05 6.70 -4.00
CA ARG A 244 7.61 5.48 -4.69
C ARG A 244 6.77 5.79 -5.90
N LEU A 245 6.97 5.00 -6.96
CA LEU A 245 6.07 4.89 -8.10
C LEU A 245 5.26 3.61 -7.93
N ARG A 246 3.92 3.73 -7.99
CA ARG A 246 3.00 2.59 -7.93
C ARG A 246 2.17 2.53 -9.18
N VAL A 247 2.09 1.36 -9.78
CA VAL A 247 1.24 1.05 -10.93
C VAL A 247 0.39 -0.16 -10.60
N ALA A 248 -0.91 -0.05 -10.73
CA ALA A 248 -1.82 -1.10 -10.33
C ALA A 248 -2.95 -1.31 -11.34
N ALA A 249 -3.46 -2.53 -11.38
CA ALA A 249 -4.68 -2.88 -12.07
C ALA A 249 -5.62 -3.62 -11.11
N ALA A 250 -6.91 -3.32 -11.19
CA ALA A 250 -7.96 -4.05 -10.49
C ALA A 250 -9.03 -4.48 -11.49
N TYR A 251 -9.45 -5.74 -11.40
CA TYR A 251 -10.46 -6.31 -12.29
C TYR A 251 -11.57 -6.97 -11.47
N GLU A 252 -12.81 -6.63 -11.81
CA GLU A 252 -14.00 -7.25 -11.26
C GLU A 252 -14.34 -8.50 -12.06
N VAL A 253 -14.17 -9.67 -11.43
CA VAL A 253 -14.22 -10.97 -12.09
C VAL A 253 -15.64 -11.49 -12.25
N LEU A 254 -16.51 -11.28 -11.25
CA LEU A 254 -17.80 -11.93 -11.16
C LEU A 254 -18.81 -11.42 -12.18
N ASN A 255 -18.79 -10.14 -12.49
CA ASN A 255 -19.67 -9.49 -13.48
C ASN A 255 -19.52 -10.06 -14.89
N HIS A 256 -18.41 -10.75 -15.16
CA HIS A 256 -18.16 -11.43 -16.43
C HIS A 256 -18.92 -12.76 -16.55
N PHE A 257 -19.20 -13.42 -15.43
CA PHE A 257 -19.77 -14.77 -15.39
C PHE A 257 -21.23 -14.83 -14.93
N LEU A 258 -21.64 -13.90 -14.08
CA LEU A 258 -22.94 -13.87 -13.43
C LEU A 258 -23.47 -12.44 -13.42
N ASP A 259 -24.65 -12.24 -13.96
CA ASP A 259 -25.39 -10.97 -13.90
C ASP A 259 -26.05 -10.86 -12.49
N ARG A 260 -25.21 -10.61 -11.47
CA ARG A 260 -25.63 -10.49 -10.05
C ARG A 260 -25.13 -9.17 -9.48
N ASN A 261 -26.05 -8.41 -8.92
CA ASN A 261 -25.76 -7.10 -8.32
C ASN A 261 -25.53 -7.17 -6.80
N ASP A 262 -25.56 -8.38 -6.23
CA ASP A 262 -25.44 -8.62 -4.79
C ASP A 262 -24.10 -9.21 -4.37
N MET A 263 -23.20 -9.46 -5.33
CA MET A 263 -21.87 -10.01 -5.08
C MET A 263 -20.86 -9.41 -6.06
N GLU A 264 -19.66 -9.15 -5.57
CA GLU A 264 -18.53 -8.67 -6.36
C GLU A 264 -17.25 -9.42 -5.97
N ILE A 265 -16.38 -9.70 -6.94
CA ILE A 265 -15.04 -10.25 -6.70
C ILE A 265 -14.06 -9.35 -7.42
N TRP A 266 -13.29 -8.57 -6.67
CA TRP A 266 -12.20 -7.77 -7.18
C TRP A 266 -10.88 -8.50 -7.02
N THR A 267 -10.09 -8.56 -8.09
CA THR A 267 -8.70 -9.00 -8.05
C THR A 267 -7.81 -7.82 -8.39
N THR A 268 -6.67 -7.71 -7.71
CA THR A 268 -5.75 -6.59 -7.87
C THR A 268 -4.32 -7.08 -8.01
N ALA A 269 -3.56 -6.39 -8.85
CA ALA A 269 -2.12 -6.54 -8.97
C ALA A 269 -1.47 -5.16 -8.97
N GLU A 270 -0.40 -5.00 -8.22
CA GLU A 270 0.31 -3.74 -8.06
C GLU A 270 1.82 -3.96 -8.10
N LEU A 271 2.51 -3.07 -8.79
CA LEU A 271 3.96 -2.95 -8.79
C LEU A 271 4.34 -1.63 -8.11
N GLU A 272 5.22 -1.71 -7.13
CA GLU A 272 5.82 -0.56 -6.45
C GLU A 272 7.32 -0.57 -6.69
N ASP A 273 7.89 0.58 -7.05
CA ASP A 273 9.32 0.73 -7.22
C ASP A 273 9.80 2.09 -6.68
N ARG A 274 11.08 2.21 -6.40
CA ARG A 274 11.71 3.49 -6.06
C ARG A 274 11.69 4.41 -7.28
N LEU A 275 11.09 5.59 -7.17
CA LEU A 275 11.00 6.50 -8.31
C LEU A 275 12.38 6.98 -8.79
N LEU A 276 13.32 7.18 -7.88
CA LEU A 276 14.66 7.69 -8.18
C LEU A 276 15.66 6.60 -8.59
N GLU A 277 15.34 5.33 -8.34
CA GLU A 277 16.18 4.16 -8.63
C GLU A 277 15.29 3.02 -9.13
N LEU A 278 14.70 3.22 -10.32
CA LEU A 278 13.85 2.21 -10.93
C LEU A 278 14.66 0.96 -11.31
N GLY A 279 14.09 -0.22 -11.07
CA GLY A 279 14.69 -1.49 -11.50
C GLY A 279 14.55 -2.64 -10.51
N SER A 280 13.91 -2.40 -9.36
CA SER A 280 13.66 -3.43 -8.36
C SER A 280 12.20 -3.42 -7.91
N PRO A 281 11.23 -3.60 -8.86
CA PRO A 281 9.81 -3.53 -8.54
C PRO A 281 9.39 -4.64 -7.59
N VAL A 282 8.53 -4.32 -6.66
CA VAL A 282 7.91 -5.24 -5.73
C VAL A 282 6.48 -5.49 -6.15
N LEU A 283 6.10 -6.76 -6.18
CA LEU A 283 4.77 -7.21 -6.57
C LEU A 283 3.87 -7.38 -5.34
N TYR A 284 2.67 -6.81 -5.42
CA TYR A 284 1.57 -7.03 -4.49
C TYR A 284 0.36 -7.57 -5.23
N LEU A 285 -0.32 -8.55 -4.64
CA LEU A 285 -1.54 -9.15 -5.18
C LEU A 285 -2.63 -9.10 -4.13
N GLY A 286 -3.88 -8.90 -4.55
CA GLY A 286 -5.02 -8.87 -3.66
C GLY A 286 -6.27 -9.43 -4.29
N ALA A 287 -7.17 -9.95 -3.44
CA ALA A 287 -8.52 -10.32 -3.83
C ALA A 287 -9.52 -9.92 -2.73
N GLU A 288 -10.63 -9.32 -3.13
CA GLU A 288 -11.72 -8.92 -2.25
C GLU A 288 -13.03 -9.51 -2.78
N PHE A 289 -13.70 -10.28 -1.95
CA PHE A 289 -15.08 -10.70 -2.16
C PHE A 289 -15.99 -9.81 -1.32
N ALA A 290 -16.98 -9.22 -1.96
CA ALA A 290 -18.03 -8.45 -1.31
C ALA A 290 -19.40 -9.09 -1.58
N ALA A 291 -20.25 -9.19 -0.55
CA ALA A 291 -21.60 -9.68 -0.66
C ALA A 291 -22.57 -8.77 0.09
N GLY A 292 -23.72 -8.47 -0.54
CA GLY A 292 -24.74 -7.55 -0.06
C GLY A 292 -24.85 -6.30 -0.93
N GLN A 293 -25.95 -5.57 -0.81
CA GLN A 293 -26.19 -4.32 -1.55
C GLN A 293 -25.95 -3.08 -0.66
N GLU A 294 -26.82 -2.83 0.30
CA GLU A 294 -26.68 -1.73 1.26
C GLU A 294 -25.76 -2.13 2.42
N ASP A 295 -26.07 -3.27 3.03
CA ASP A 295 -25.25 -3.91 4.05
C ASP A 295 -24.35 -4.94 3.37
N GLN A 296 -23.05 -4.89 3.61
CA GLN A 296 -22.06 -5.68 2.91
C GLN A 296 -21.14 -6.42 3.87
N ILE A 297 -20.75 -7.62 3.48
CA ILE A 297 -19.70 -8.39 4.13
C ILE A 297 -18.55 -8.51 3.14
N PHE A 298 -17.32 -8.32 3.63
CA PHE A 298 -16.10 -8.40 2.85
C PHE A 298 -15.21 -9.52 3.37
N VAL A 299 -14.68 -10.32 2.45
CA VAL A 299 -13.60 -11.28 2.71
C VAL A 299 -12.43 -10.90 1.82
N ARG A 300 -11.25 -10.74 2.41
CA ARG A 300 -10.07 -10.23 1.73
C ARG A 300 -8.89 -11.16 1.91
N THR A 301 -8.10 -11.27 0.89
CA THR A 301 -6.80 -11.93 0.96
C THR A 301 -5.81 -11.20 0.07
N GLY A 302 -4.53 -11.28 0.42
CA GLY A 302 -3.50 -10.64 -0.34
C GLY A 302 -2.15 -11.30 -0.15
N TYR A 303 -1.22 -10.96 -1.01
CA TYR A 303 0.18 -11.37 -0.96
C TYR A 303 1.07 -10.18 -1.28
N GLY A 304 2.06 -9.95 -0.45
CA GLY A 304 3.12 -8.98 -0.70
C GLY A 304 4.45 -9.69 -0.86
N GLN A 305 5.17 -9.38 -1.92
CA GLN A 305 6.58 -9.76 -2.04
C GLN A 305 7.37 -8.90 -1.04
N GLY A 306 8.25 -9.53 -0.24
CA GLY A 306 9.05 -8.81 0.75
C GLY A 306 10.00 -7.80 0.13
N GLN A 307 10.19 -6.70 0.84
CA GLN A 307 11.27 -5.73 0.61
C GLN A 307 12.24 -5.75 1.78
N THR A 308 13.39 -5.08 1.64
CA THR A 308 14.30 -4.84 2.77
C THR A 308 13.53 -4.21 3.95
N GLY A 309 13.49 -4.92 5.07
CA GLY A 309 12.74 -4.50 6.26
C GLY A 309 11.23 -4.82 6.26
N GLN A 310 10.70 -5.44 5.21
CA GLN A 310 9.31 -5.89 5.16
C GLN A 310 9.25 -7.36 4.73
N PRO A 311 8.70 -8.26 5.55
CA PRO A 311 8.61 -9.67 5.20
C PRO A 311 7.64 -9.89 4.04
N ALA A 312 7.97 -10.85 3.16
CA ALA A 312 7.01 -11.39 2.22
C ALA A 312 5.97 -12.18 2.98
N GLY A 313 4.71 -12.11 2.57
CA GLY A 313 3.70 -12.91 3.23
C GLY A 313 2.31 -12.78 2.66
N LEU A 314 1.49 -13.72 3.08
CA LEU A 314 0.05 -13.68 2.88
C LEU A 314 -0.60 -12.72 3.88
N ALA A 315 -1.73 -12.20 3.51
CA ALA A 315 -2.58 -11.42 4.38
C ALA A 315 -4.04 -11.84 4.21
N VAL A 316 -4.81 -11.69 5.27
CA VAL A 316 -6.24 -11.99 5.27
C VAL A 316 -7.00 -10.90 6.01
N GLY A 317 -8.29 -10.75 5.70
CA GLY A 317 -9.13 -9.82 6.43
C GLY A 317 -10.60 -10.02 6.20
N LEU A 318 -11.36 -9.45 7.10
CA LEU A 318 -12.81 -9.41 7.08
C LEU A 318 -13.28 -7.97 7.22
N GLY A 319 -14.45 -7.68 6.68
CA GLY A 319 -15.10 -6.38 6.83
C GLY A 319 -16.61 -6.52 6.84
N ILE A 320 -17.26 -5.60 7.50
CA ILE A 320 -18.71 -5.47 7.53
C ILE A 320 -19.04 -3.98 7.37
N LYS A 321 -19.94 -3.69 6.43
CA LYS A 321 -20.62 -2.41 6.34
C LYS A 321 -22.07 -2.65 6.70
N TYR A 322 -22.55 -1.96 7.71
CA TYR A 322 -23.93 -2.05 8.18
C TYR A 322 -24.48 -0.64 8.42
N GLN A 323 -25.46 -0.25 7.58
CA GLN A 323 -26.01 1.09 7.56
C GLN A 323 -24.88 2.16 7.41
N GLN A 324 -24.71 3.04 8.41
CA GLN A 324 -23.68 4.07 8.44
C GLN A 324 -22.32 3.61 9.00
N PHE A 325 -22.20 2.38 9.48
CA PHE A 325 -20.98 1.88 10.11
C PHE A 325 -20.23 0.94 9.19
N GLU A 326 -18.91 1.05 9.19
CA GLU A 326 -18.01 0.15 8.52
C GLU A 326 -16.93 -0.31 9.50
N ILE A 327 -16.71 -1.62 9.61
CA ILE A 327 -15.67 -2.21 10.44
C ILE A 327 -14.86 -3.17 9.58
N GLY A 328 -13.54 -3.07 9.65
CA GLY A 328 -12.62 -3.96 8.98
C GLY A 328 -11.54 -4.45 9.93
N ILE A 329 -11.10 -5.69 9.73
CA ILE A 329 -9.96 -6.29 10.41
C ILE A 329 -9.07 -6.90 9.34
N GLY A 330 -7.78 -6.58 9.39
CA GLY A 330 -6.75 -7.12 8.51
C GLY A 330 -5.59 -7.67 9.31
N LYS A 331 -5.05 -8.80 8.88
CA LYS A 331 -3.91 -9.48 9.50
C LYS A 331 -2.93 -9.92 8.42
N ALA A 332 -1.67 -9.53 8.58
CA ALA A 332 -0.57 -10.07 7.79
C ALA A 332 -0.09 -11.38 8.42
N LEU A 333 0.05 -12.42 7.61
CA LEU A 333 0.55 -13.74 8.00
C LEU A 333 1.99 -13.85 7.52
N SER A 334 2.92 -13.21 8.22
CA SER A 334 4.34 -13.24 7.86
C SER A 334 4.95 -14.59 8.26
N GLY A 335 5.63 -15.26 7.31
CA GLY A 335 6.29 -16.56 7.56
C GLY A 335 7.57 -16.49 8.38
N THR A 336 7.95 -15.33 8.91
CA THR A 336 9.08 -15.20 9.83
C THR A 336 8.58 -15.33 11.25
N SER A 337 8.52 -16.57 11.73
CA SER A 337 8.39 -16.84 13.17
C SER A 337 9.71 -16.48 13.88
N LEU A 338 9.90 -15.21 14.14
CA LEU A 338 10.70 -14.81 15.27
C LEU A 338 9.87 -15.22 16.49
N VAL A 339 10.38 -16.15 17.25
CA VAL A 339 9.75 -16.75 18.42
C VAL A 339 9.29 -15.60 19.34
N ASP A 340 7.99 -15.56 19.67
CA ASP A 340 7.31 -14.64 20.61
C ASP A 340 6.79 -13.28 20.08
N GLU A 341 6.81 -12.94 18.79
CA GLU A 341 6.16 -11.71 18.31
C GLU A 341 4.73 -11.97 17.82
N SER A 342 3.78 -11.23 18.37
CA SER A 342 2.39 -11.27 17.90
C SER A 342 2.30 -10.69 16.48
N GLU A 343 1.76 -11.48 15.53
CA GLU A 343 1.52 -11.02 14.16
C GLU A 343 0.67 -9.73 14.12
N PRO A 344 1.04 -8.76 13.28
CA PRO A 344 0.36 -7.47 13.20
C PRO A 344 -1.12 -7.61 12.87
N VAL A 345 -1.97 -6.95 13.64
CA VAL A 345 -3.42 -6.85 13.37
C VAL A 345 -3.78 -5.38 13.20
N THR A 346 -4.54 -5.08 12.16
CA THR A 346 -5.04 -3.73 11.88
C THR A 346 -6.57 -3.74 11.88
N VAL A 347 -7.14 -2.75 12.53
CA VAL A 347 -8.59 -2.52 12.61
C VAL A 347 -8.90 -1.16 11.99
N THR A 348 -9.95 -1.11 11.18
CA THR A 348 -10.52 0.13 10.63
C THR A 348 -11.98 0.23 11.10
N PHE A 349 -12.37 1.40 11.61
CA PHE A 349 -13.74 1.73 11.95
C PHE A 349 -14.15 3.01 11.23
N GLY A 350 -15.25 2.98 10.51
CA GLY A 350 -15.78 4.10 9.76
C GLY A 350 -17.22 4.42 10.12
N VAL A 351 -17.56 5.72 10.08
CA VAL A 351 -18.93 6.23 10.19
C VAL A 351 -19.21 7.10 8.97
N ILE A 352 -20.32 6.84 8.29
CA ILE A 352 -20.83 7.57 7.12
C ILE A 352 -21.91 8.54 7.60
N PHE A 353 -21.91 9.80 7.11
CA PHE A 353 -22.88 10.83 7.50
C PHE A 353 -23.26 11.76 6.35
#